data_3e51ab2eb5cea3ea902c1b6fb7e9805b
#
_entry.id   3e51ab2eb5cea3ea902c1b6fb7e9805b
#
_cell.length_a   1.000
_cell.length_b   1.000
_cell.length_c   1.000
_cell.angle_alpha   90.00
_cell.angle_beta   90.00
_cell.angle_gamma   90.00
#
_symmetry.space_group_name_H-M   'P 1'
#
loop_
_entity.id
_entity.type
_entity.pdbx_description
1 polymer ?
#
loop_
_entity_poly.entity_id
_entity_poly.type
_entity_poly.pdbx_seq_one_letter_code
_entity_poly.pdbx_strand_id
1 'polypeptide(L)'
;DIYMDSVGRGTPLLLNVPPTKEGLLAEEDVQRLQEFYQVVSDLYTDNLAFQAKVSCSNEKEGFPSSHLTDGREDTFWAPASDESAYVLEIDLGQTRSFNLVEIREPIAKGQRIAGFTLEVKQENGWTVFARGQTIGYKRLLLGQMVEARYLRLTLTDFQALPLLNKFAVYKTPAVLEKKNTIAGLEFSKISSPLVGGQNLSISLSRLDNVEDREKIQIVTEPGTGTHGTAYLDQVWEITFDSGEQTKEIKLSTLAFTGQEDLDFYLCACREDGRQNRVKIMVKPSSE
;
A
#
# COMPACT_ATOMS: atom_id res chain seq x y z
N ASP A 1 -10.41 -7.42 -0.59
CA ASP A 1 -9.71 -7.40 0.71
C ASP A 1 -9.15 -8.79 1.04
N ILE A 2 -9.97 -9.84 1.24
CA ILE A 2 -9.52 -11.17 1.67
C ILE A 2 -8.39 -11.77 0.80
N TYR A 3 -8.40 -11.54 -0.52
CA TYR A 3 -7.34 -11.97 -1.43
C TYR A 3 -6.01 -11.24 -1.14
N MET A 4 -6.05 -9.93 -0.90
CA MET A 4 -4.87 -9.13 -0.60
C MET A 4 -4.28 -9.49 0.76
N ASP A 5 -5.13 -9.79 1.74
CA ASP A 5 -4.72 -10.13 3.11
C ASP A 5 -4.27 -11.59 3.28
N SER A 6 -4.64 -12.48 2.35
CA SER A 6 -4.22 -13.89 2.33
C SER A 6 -3.16 -14.13 1.24
N VAL A 7 -3.58 -14.31 -0.01
CA VAL A 7 -2.68 -14.60 -1.14
C VAL A 7 -1.67 -13.48 -1.35
N GLY A 8 -2.09 -12.23 -1.13
CA GLY A 8 -1.21 -11.07 -1.20
C GLY A 8 -0.13 -11.01 -0.13
N ARG A 9 -0.23 -11.85 0.90
CA ARG A 9 0.78 -12.03 1.97
C ARG A 9 1.42 -13.41 1.96
N GLY A 10 1.27 -14.15 0.85
CA GLY A 10 1.93 -15.43 0.64
C GLY A 10 1.24 -16.63 1.31
N THR A 11 -0.02 -16.48 1.76
CA THR A 11 -0.81 -17.59 2.32
C THR A 11 -1.88 -18.06 1.33
N PRO A 12 -2.29 -19.35 1.35
CA PRO A 12 -3.39 -19.81 0.52
C PRO A 12 -4.72 -19.21 0.96
N LEU A 13 -5.64 -19.02 0.01
CA LEU A 13 -7.04 -18.68 0.27
C LEU A 13 -7.91 -19.91 0.06
N LEU A 14 -8.58 -20.37 1.10
CA LEU A 14 -9.58 -21.41 1.05
C LEU A 14 -10.96 -20.77 1.19
N LEU A 15 -11.79 -20.90 0.15
CA LEU A 15 -13.18 -20.44 0.15
C LEU A 15 -14.10 -21.65 0.36
N ASN A 16 -14.92 -21.58 1.39
CA ASN A 16 -15.95 -22.61 1.64
C ASN A 16 -17.25 -22.20 0.95
N VAL A 17 -17.74 -23.04 0.04
CA VAL A 17 -19.01 -22.82 -0.67
C VAL A 17 -19.93 -23.99 -0.34
N PRO A 18 -21.03 -23.77 0.43
CA PRO A 18 -21.92 -24.84 0.82
C PRO A 18 -22.74 -25.35 -0.38
N PRO A 19 -22.97 -26.67 -0.49
CA PRO A 19 -23.86 -27.20 -1.51
C PRO A 19 -25.33 -26.93 -1.19
N THR A 20 -26.15 -26.86 -2.21
CA THR A 20 -27.63 -26.90 -2.10
C THR A 20 -28.11 -28.27 -1.59
N LYS A 21 -29.40 -28.39 -1.32
CA LYS A 21 -30.01 -29.69 -0.90
C LYS A 21 -29.88 -30.76 -2.00
N GLU A 22 -29.77 -30.36 -3.24
CA GLU A 22 -29.60 -31.24 -4.41
C GLU A 22 -28.12 -31.61 -4.64
N GLY A 23 -27.20 -31.13 -3.80
CA GLY A 23 -25.76 -31.42 -3.90
C GLY A 23 -25.03 -30.60 -4.98
N LEU A 24 -25.63 -29.53 -5.48
CA LEU A 24 -25.05 -28.62 -6.45
C LEU A 24 -24.60 -27.33 -5.75
N LEU A 25 -23.79 -26.50 -6.42
CA LEU A 25 -23.54 -25.12 -5.98
C LEU A 25 -24.76 -24.25 -6.33
N ALA A 26 -25.07 -23.30 -5.45
CA ALA A 26 -26.09 -22.30 -5.76
C ALA A 26 -25.62 -21.41 -6.94
N GLU A 27 -26.55 -21.02 -7.82
CA GLU A 27 -26.21 -20.24 -9.03
C GLU A 27 -25.58 -18.90 -8.67
N GLU A 28 -26.03 -18.26 -7.60
CA GLU A 28 -25.45 -17.02 -7.06
C GLU A 28 -23.99 -17.18 -6.63
N ASP A 29 -23.65 -18.33 -5.99
CA ASP A 29 -22.29 -18.62 -5.57
C ASP A 29 -21.39 -18.88 -6.77
N VAL A 30 -21.88 -19.61 -7.78
CA VAL A 30 -21.16 -19.83 -9.04
C VAL A 30 -20.85 -18.50 -9.73
N GLN A 31 -21.84 -17.61 -9.81
CA GLN A 31 -21.64 -16.28 -10.38
C GLN A 31 -20.59 -15.47 -9.61
N ARG A 32 -20.64 -15.47 -8.27
CA ARG A 32 -19.65 -14.77 -7.44
C ARG A 32 -18.25 -15.32 -7.58
N LEU A 33 -18.10 -16.63 -7.70
CA LEU A 33 -16.80 -17.26 -7.96
C LEU A 33 -16.23 -16.88 -9.33
N GLN A 34 -17.09 -16.81 -10.35
CA GLN A 34 -16.70 -16.36 -11.68
C GLN A 34 -16.28 -14.89 -11.71
N GLU A 35 -17.04 -14.00 -11.07
CA GLU A 35 -16.68 -12.59 -10.91
C GLU A 35 -15.35 -12.43 -10.17
N PHE A 36 -15.15 -13.17 -9.09
CA PHE A 36 -13.89 -13.19 -8.34
C PHE A 36 -12.72 -13.66 -9.20
N TYR A 37 -12.89 -14.77 -9.92
CA TYR A 37 -11.88 -15.28 -10.85
C TYR A 37 -11.51 -14.24 -11.91
N GLN A 38 -12.50 -13.59 -12.52
CA GLN A 38 -12.25 -12.57 -13.53
C GLN A 38 -11.44 -11.40 -12.99
N VAL A 39 -11.81 -10.87 -11.82
CA VAL A 39 -11.07 -9.78 -11.17
C VAL A 39 -9.64 -10.16 -10.84
N VAL A 40 -9.40 -11.38 -10.33
CA VAL A 40 -8.05 -11.86 -10.03
C VAL A 40 -7.25 -12.09 -11.31
N SER A 41 -7.88 -12.62 -12.38
CA SER A 41 -7.24 -12.82 -13.69
C SER A 41 -6.81 -11.49 -14.30
N ASP A 42 -7.71 -10.51 -14.31
CA ASP A 42 -7.47 -9.17 -14.86
C ASP A 42 -6.35 -8.44 -14.12
N LEU A 43 -6.21 -8.69 -12.80
CA LEU A 43 -5.18 -8.09 -11.97
C LEU A 43 -3.76 -8.38 -12.48
N TYR A 44 -3.53 -9.56 -13.04
CA TYR A 44 -2.21 -10.05 -13.47
C TYR A 44 -1.99 -10.02 -14.99
N THR A 45 -2.90 -9.45 -15.76
CA THR A 45 -2.87 -9.49 -17.22
C THR A 45 -1.70 -8.71 -17.80
N ASP A 46 -1.38 -7.54 -17.23
CA ASP A 46 -0.34 -6.63 -17.76
C ASP A 46 0.68 -6.27 -16.67
N ASN A 47 1.81 -6.99 -16.68
CA ASN A 47 2.95 -6.66 -15.83
C ASN A 47 3.76 -5.51 -16.44
N LEU A 48 3.57 -4.30 -15.95
CA LEU A 48 4.24 -3.08 -16.42
C LEU A 48 5.77 -3.09 -16.19
N ALA A 49 6.28 -3.98 -15.34
CA ALA A 49 7.70 -4.18 -15.09
C ALA A 49 8.28 -5.39 -15.84
N PHE A 50 7.53 -6.04 -16.75
CA PHE A 50 8.08 -7.15 -17.53
C PHE A 50 9.25 -6.66 -18.40
N GLN A 51 10.43 -7.30 -18.25
CA GLN A 51 11.68 -6.91 -18.89
C GLN A 51 12.14 -5.45 -18.61
N ALA A 52 11.65 -4.85 -17.53
CA ALA A 52 12.14 -3.56 -17.08
C ALA A 52 13.61 -3.66 -16.67
N LYS A 53 14.37 -2.58 -16.93
CA LYS A 53 15.77 -2.51 -16.51
C LYS A 53 15.83 -2.38 -15.00
N VAL A 54 16.55 -3.28 -14.36
CA VAL A 54 16.85 -3.20 -12.93
C VAL A 54 18.34 -2.91 -12.77
N SER A 55 18.68 -2.00 -11.88
CA SER A 55 20.05 -1.67 -11.50
C SER A 55 20.25 -1.85 -10.01
N CYS A 56 21.34 -2.51 -9.65
CA CYS A 56 21.80 -2.72 -8.29
C CYS A 56 23.34 -2.65 -8.29
N SER A 57 23.91 -2.02 -7.28
CA SER A 57 25.39 -1.92 -7.14
C SER A 57 26.03 -3.21 -6.64
N ASN A 58 25.23 -4.09 -6.02
CA ASN A 58 25.72 -5.32 -5.38
C ASN A 58 24.94 -6.52 -5.93
N GLU A 59 25.54 -7.19 -6.92
CA GLU A 59 24.96 -8.41 -7.48
C GLU A 59 26.04 -9.48 -7.72
N LYS A 60 25.70 -10.70 -7.42
CA LYS A 60 26.57 -11.86 -7.56
C LYS A 60 26.58 -12.35 -9.01
N GLU A 61 27.76 -12.75 -9.51
CA GLU A 61 27.88 -13.39 -10.83
C GLU A 61 26.93 -14.58 -10.97
N GLY A 62 26.15 -14.60 -12.05
CA GLY A 62 25.10 -15.59 -12.33
C GLY A 62 23.75 -15.29 -11.67
N PHE A 63 23.63 -14.26 -10.83
CA PHE A 63 22.40 -13.86 -10.14
C PHE A 63 22.09 -12.37 -10.26
N PRO A 64 22.04 -11.84 -11.50
CA PRO A 64 21.86 -10.43 -11.73
C PRO A 64 20.46 -9.92 -11.34
N SER A 65 20.36 -8.63 -11.10
CA SER A 65 19.10 -7.96 -10.75
C SER A 65 18.04 -8.00 -11.86
N SER A 66 18.45 -8.21 -13.11
CA SER A 66 17.54 -8.41 -14.25
C SER A 66 16.64 -9.66 -14.11
N HIS A 67 17.01 -10.63 -13.28
CA HIS A 67 16.17 -11.79 -12.98
C HIS A 67 14.84 -11.42 -12.28
N LEU A 68 14.75 -10.24 -11.69
CA LEU A 68 13.51 -9.78 -11.01
C LEU A 68 12.35 -9.51 -11.97
N THR A 69 12.67 -9.21 -13.21
CA THR A 69 11.69 -8.76 -14.23
C THR A 69 11.65 -9.65 -15.48
N ASP A 70 12.39 -10.77 -15.48
CA ASP A 70 12.50 -11.68 -16.63
C ASP A 70 11.27 -12.59 -16.85
N GLY A 71 10.34 -12.60 -15.89
CA GLY A 71 9.13 -13.42 -15.93
C GLY A 71 9.32 -14.87 -15.53
N ARG A 72 10.52 -15.27 -15.08
CA ARG A 72 10.84 -16.65 -14.69
C ARG A 72 10.74 -16.80 -13.17
N GLU A 73 10.31 -17.97 -12.71
CA GLU A 73 10.20 -18.24 -11.27
C GLU A 73 11.45 -18.99 -10.72
N ASP A 74 12.26 -19.56 -11.60
CA ASP A 74 13.47 -20.32 -11.26
C ASP A 74 14.74 -19.47 -11.18
N THR A 75 14.70 -18.23 -11.66
CA THR A 75 15.79 -17.25 -11.56
C THR A 75 15.60 -16.34 -10.33
N PHE A 76 16.69 -15.79 -9.81
CA PHE A 76 16.63 -14.84 -8.70
C PHE A 76 17.88 -13.94 -8.68
N TRP A 77 17.74 -12.79 -8.08
CA TRP A 77 18.85 -11.91 -7.73
C TRP A 77 19.43 -12.31 -6.37
N ALA A 78 20.76 -12.24 -6.27
CA ALA A 78 21.49 -12.36 -5.03
C ALA A 78 22.61 -11.32 -4.97
N PRO A 79 22.91 -10.73 -3.79
CA PRO A 79 24.06 -9.85 -3.63
C PRO A 79 25.38 -10.64 -3.61
N ALA A 80 26.47 -10.02 -4.01
CA ALA A 80 27.80 -10.59 -3.99
C ALA A 80 28.46 -10.52 -2.60
N SER A 81 28.14 -9.50 -1.83
CA SER A 81 28.73 -9.22 -0.51
C SER A 81 27.68 -8.76 0.48
N ASP A 82 28.01 -8.85 1.74
CA ASP A 82 27.17 -8.38 2.85
C ASP A 82 27.22 -6.85 2.97
N GLU A 83 26.07 -6.21 3.06
CA GLU A 83 25.90 -4.76 3.23
C GLU A 83 24.81 -4.49 4.27
N SER A 84 24.80 -3.30 4.85
CA SER A 84 23.78 -2.88 5.81
C SER A 84 22.40 -2.61 5.16
N ALA A 85 22.38 -2.36 3.85
CA ALA A 85 21.16 -2.17 3.05
C ALA A 85 21.45 -2.44 1.57
N TYR A 86 20.43 -2.88 0.84
CA TYR A 86 20.52 -3.08 -0.61
C TYR A 86 19.49 -2.22 -1.31
N VAL A 87 19.91 -1.54 -2.37
CA VAL A 87 19.06 -0.66 -3.16
C VAL A 87 18.96 -1.22 -4.58
N LEU A 88 17.73 -1.46 -5.02
CA LEU A 88 17.41 -1.87 -6.37
C LEU A 88 16.53 -0.79 -7.02
N GLU A 89 16.96 -0.26 -8.16
CA GLU A 89 16.19 0.72 -8.92
C GLU A 89 15.62 0.07 -10.20
N ILE A 90 14.33 0.23 -10.41
CA ILE A 90 13.57 -0.34 -11.52
C ILE A 90 13.14 0.80 -12.45
N ASP A 91 13.54 0.73 -13.74
CA ASP A 91 13.12 1.63 -14.79
C ASP A 91 12.06 0.99 -15.69
N LEU A 92 10.83 1.44 -15.61
CA LEU A 92 9.70 0.95 -16.42
C LEU A 92 9.80 1.40 -17.90
N GLY A 93 10.89 2.10 -18.30
CA GLY A 93 11.11 2.58 -19.66
C GLY A 93 10.35 3.87 -19.99
N GLN A 94 9.17 4.06 -19.44
CA GLN A 94 8.34 5.26 -19.56
C GLN A 94 7.48 5.45 -18.32
N THR A 95 6.89 6.63 -18.16
CA THR A 95 5.91 6.88 -17.10
C THR A 95 4.69 5.98 -17.28
N ARG A 96 4.33 5.27 -16.22
CA ARG A 96 3.19 4.35 -16.14
C ARG A 96 2.29 4.72 -14.96
N SER A 97 0.99 4.48 -15.14
CA SER A 97 0.00 4.61 -14.07
C SER A 97 -0.23 3.24 -13.43
N PHE A 98 0.00 3.13 -12.12
CA PHE A 98 -0.13 1.87 -11.37
C PHE A 98 -0.45 2.13 -9.90
N ASN A 99 -0.90 1.07 -9.21
CA ASN A 99 -1.19 1.13 -7.78
C ASN A 99 -0.92 -0.20 -7.06
N LEU A 100 -0.40 -1.22 -7.75
CA LEU A 100 -0.10 -2.52 -7.16
C LEU A 100 1.31 -2.95 -7.55
N VAL A 101 2.10 -3.37 -6.55
CA VAL A 101 3.43 -3.95 -6.76
C VAL A 101 3.49 -5.33 -6.10
N GLU A 102 4.04 -6.30 -6.82
CA GLU A 102 4.31 -7.64 -6.33
C GLU A 102 5.81 -7.86 -6.18
N ILE A 103 6.22 -8.34 -5.01
CA ILE A 103 7.60 -8.72 -4.71
C ILE A 103 7.58 -10.15 -4.17
N ARG A 104 8.60 -10.96 -4.54
CA ARG A 104 8.74 -12.33 -4.04
C ARG A 104 10.18 -12.69 -3.68
N GLU A 105 10.30 -13.52 -2.66
CA GLU A 105 11.52 -14.26 -2.35
C GLU A 105 11.44 -15.70 -2.93
N PRO A 106 12.56 -16.31 -3.36
CA PRO A 106 12.60 -17.72 -3.75
C PRO A 106 12.45 -18.61 -2.50
N ILE A 107 11.22 -18.85 -2.09
CA ILE A 107 10.87 -19.39 -0.77
C ILE A 107 11.51 -20.76 -0.48
N ALA A 108 11.83 -21.55 -1.51
CA ALA A 108 12.59 -22.81 -1.37
C ALA A 108 14.00 -22.59 -0.76
N LYS A 109 14.49 -21.35 -0.75
CA LYS A 109 15.77 -20.95 -0.12
C LYS A 109 15.56 -20.24 1.23
N GLY A 110 14.33 -20.19 1.73
CA GLY A 110 13.94 -19.55 2.97
C GLY A 110 13.56 -18.08 2.82
N GLN A 111 12.68 -17.61 3.71
CA GLN A 111 12.36 -16.19 3.88
C GLN A 111 13.49 -15.52 4.63
N ARG A 112 14.00 -14.41 4.12
CA ARG A 112 15.20 -13.75 4.63
C ARG A 112 15.02 -12.28 4.94
N ILE A 113 14.12 -11.60 4.19
CA ILE A 113 13.89 -10.16 4.31
C ILE A 113 12.93 -9.89 5.47
N ALA A 114 13.33 -8.98 6.37
CA ALA A 114 12.60 -8.58 7.57
C ALA A 114 12.19 -7.09 7.55
N GLY A 115 12.73 -6.30 6.63
CA GLY A 115 12.36 -4.88 6.47
C GLY A 115 12.67 -4.35 5.07
N PHE A 116 11.72 -3.59 4.50
CA PHE A 116 11.91 -2.96 3.21
C PHE A 116 11.09 -1.66 3.07
N THR A 117 11.56 -0.80 2.16
CA THR A 117 10.84 0.39 1.71
C THR A 117 10.78 0.39 0.19
N LEU A 118 9.59 0.63 -0.36
CA LEU A 118 9.37 0.83 -1.79
C LEU A 118 9.00 2.30 -2.02
N GLU A 119 9.72 2.94 -2.93
CA GLU A 119 9.54 4.35 -3.28
C GLU A 119 9.28 4.49 -4.78
N VAL A 120 8.61 5.55 -5.17
CA VAL A 120 8.40 5.97 -6.57
C VAL A 120 9.02 7.35 -6.78
N LYS A 121 9.62 7.57 -7.95
CA LYS A 121 10.20 8.85 -8.31
C LYS A 121 9.14 9.76 -8.92
N GLN A 122 8.89 10.88 -8.27
CA GLN A 122 7.99 11.93 -8.70
C GLN A 122 8.79 13.23 -8.97
N GLU A 123 8.12 14.30 -9.39
CA GLU A 123 8.77 15.59 -9.72
C GLU A 123 9.63 16.13 -8.57
N ASN A 124 9.16 16.00 -7.33
CA ASN A 124 9.83 16.51 -6.13
C ASN A 124 10.78 15.48 -5.46
N GLY A 125 11.13 14.39 -6.16
CA GLY A 125 12.04 13.37 -5.64
C GLY A 125 11.38 12.04 -5.36
N TRP A 126 11.98 11.26 -4.46
CA TRP A 126 11.49 9.94 -4.09
C TRP A 126 10.38 10.04 -3.03
N THR A 127 9.25 9.41 -3.29
CA THR A 127 8.09 9.34 -2.38
C THR A 127 7.81 7.90 -2.01
N VAL A 128 7.58 7.63 -0.73
CA VAL A 128 7.28 6.29 -0.25
C VAL A 128 5.94 5.82 -0.82
N PHE A 129 5.98 4.70 -1.54
CA PHE A 129 4.79 3.99 -2.02
C PHE A 129 4.28 2.99 -0.98
N ALA A 130 5.20 2.21 -0.39
CA ALA A 130 4.88 1.24 0.64
C ALA A 130 6.08 0.93 1.53
N ARG A 131 5.81 0.46 2.75
CA ARG A 131 6.79 -0.14 3.66
C ARG A 131 6.28 -1.48 4.13
N GLY A 132 7.20 -2.39 4.49
CA GLY A 132 6.83 -3.69 5.02
C GLY A 132 7.94 -4.35 5.78
N GLN A 133 7.57 -5.36 6.58
CA GLN A 133 8.53 -6.14 7.36
C GLN A 133 9.01 -7.37 6.60
N THR A 134 8.10 -8.12 5.99
CA THR A 134 8.44 -9.39 5.34
C THR A 134 7.95 -9.42 3.90
N ILE A 135 8.65 -10.16 3.04
CA ILE A 135 8.25 -10.41 1.66
C ILE A 135 7.73 -11.85 1.51
N GLY A 136 8.58 -12.85 1.72
CA GLY A 136 8.21 -14.27 1.62
C GLY A 136 7.83 -14.71 0.22
N TYR A 137 6.98 -15.75 0.14
CA TYR A 137 6.54 -16.33 -1.14
C TYR A 137 5.89 -15.32 -2.08
N LYS A 138 5.10 -14.40 -1.54
CA LYS A 138 4.44 -13.32 -2.28
C LYS A 138 4.12 -12.16 -1.35
N ARG A 139 4.42 -10.97 -1.79
CA ARG A 139 3.99 -9.73 -1.14
C ARG A 139 3.36 -8.82 -2.16
N LEU A 140 2.05 -8.59 -2.03
CA LEU A 140 1.32 -7.58 -2.78
C LEU A 140 1.25 -6.29 -1.96
N LEU A 141 1.62 -5.19 -2.59
CA LEU A 141 1.62 -3.85 -2.03
C LEU A 141 0.62 -3.01 -2.83
N LEU A 142 -0.58 -2.86 -2.29
CA LEU A 142 -1.60 -2.01 -2.86
C LEU A 142 -1.44 -0.60 -2.28
N GLY A 143 -1.28 0.39 -3.15
CA GLY A 143 -1.17 1.79 -2.81
C GLY A 143 -2.23 2.65 -3.51
N GLN A 144 -2.08 3.97 -3.39
CA GLN A 144 -2.83 4.90 -4.23
C GLN A 144 -2.33 4.82 -5.68
N MET A 145 -3.20 5.19 -6.64
CA MET A 145 -2.79 5.31 -8.03
C MET A 145 -1.71 6.38 -8.16
N VAL A 146 -0.57 6.00 -8.75
CA VAL A 146 0.55 6.89 -9.00
C VAL A 146 0.98 6.82 -10.45
N GLU A 147 1.58 7.90 -10.95
CA GLU A 147 2.27 7.94 -12.23
C GLU A 147 3.76 8.07 -11.98
N ALA A 148 4.53 7.05 -12.40
CA ALA A 148 5.98 7.07 -12.24
C ALA A 148 6.65 6.20 -13.32
N ARG A 149 7.91 6.53 -13.63
CA ARG A 149 8.79 5.71 -14.45
C ARG A 149 9.75 4.88 -13.60
N TYR A 150 10.22 5.43 -12.48
CA TYR A 150 11.24 4.79 -11.66
C TYR A 150 10.67 4.40 -10.31
N LEU A 151 11.01 3.17 -9.89
CA LEU A 151 10.75 2.67 -8.54
C LEU A 151 12.10 2.33 -7.89
N ARG A 152 12.14 2.43 -6.56
CA ARG A 152 13.30 2.06 -5.75
C ARG A 152 12.87 1.17 -4.61
N LEU A 153 13.42 -0.04 -4.56
CA LEU A 153 13.26 -0.97 -3.46
C LEU A 153 14.52 -0.94 -2.61
N THR A 154 14.38 -0.58 -1.36
CA THR A 154 15.46 -0.60 -0.36
C THR A 154 15.16 -1.70 0.66
N LEU A 155 16.08 -2.66 0.80
CA LEU A 155 16.04 -3.71 1.82
C LEU A 155 16.89 -3.26 2.99
N THR A 156 16.30 -3.11 4.17
CA THR A 156 16.92 -2.49 5.35
C THR A 156 17.13 -3.44 6.51
N ASP A 157 16.39 -4.56 6.52
CA ASP A 157 16.52 -5.57 7.57
C ASP A 157 16.34 -6.98 6.96
N PHE A 158 17.24 -7.90 7.31
CA PHE A 158 17.26 -9.27 6.78
C PHE A 158 17.98 -10.22 7.74
N GLN A 159 17.48 -11.46 7.85
CA GLN A 159 18.03 -12.51 8.71
C GLN A 159 19.17 -13.29 8.04
N ALA A 160 19.33 -13.16 6.73
CA ALA A 160 20.40 -13.71 5.92
C ALA A 160 20.51 -12.88 4.64
N LEU A 161 21.57 -13.08 3.81
CA LEU A 161 21.71 -12.39 2.52
C LEU A 161 20.40 -12.45 1.73
N PRO A 162 19.79 -11.30 1.41
CA PRO A 162 18.47 -11.26 0.77
C PRO A 162 18.52 -11.89 -0.63
N LEU A 163 17.44 -12.54 -1.00
CA LEU A 163 17.23 -13.09 -2.33
C LEU A 163 15.85 -12.62 -2.82
N LEU A 164 15.78 -12.23 -4.07
CA LEU A 164 14.51 -11.87 -4.70
C LEU A 164 14.38 -12.56 -6.05
N ASN A 165 13.19 -13.08 -6.37
CA ASN A 165 12.94 -13.73 -7.66
C ASN A 165 11.83 -13.09 -8.49
N LYS A 166 11.17 -12.05 -7.95
CA LYS A 166 10.16 -11.31 -8.72
C LYS A 166 10.00 -9.88 -8.24
N PHE A 167 9.88 -8.99 -9.20
CA PHE A 167 9.35 -7.64 -9.05
C PHE A 167 8.39 -7.37 -10.20
N ALA A 168 7.13 -7.13 -9.91
CA ALA A 168 6.10 -6.90 -10.91
C ALA A 168 5.23 -5.69 -10.51
N VAL A 169 4.74 -4.97 -11.49
CA VAL A 169 3.95 -3.74 -11.31
C VAL A 169 2.65 -3.88 -12.10
N TYR A 170 1.53 -3.57 -11.46
CA TYR A 170 0.21 -3.71 -12.06
C TYR A 170 -0.64 -2.47 -11.82
N LYS A 171 -1.56 -2.25 -12.73
CA LYS A 171 -2.70 -1.36 -12.52
C LYS A 171 -3.91 -2.21 -12.16
N THR A 172 -4.52 -1.96 -10.99
CA THR A 172 -5.72 -2.71 -10.61
C THR A 172 -6.88 -2.39 -11.54
N PRO A 173 -7.75 -3.37 -11.85
CA PRO A 173 -8.99 -3.14 -12.58
C PRO A 173 -9.86 -2.06 -11.92
N ALA A 174 -10.59 -1.28 -12.72
CA ALA A 174 -11.42 -0.18 -12.23
C ALA A 174 -12.47 -0.60 -11.19
N VAL A 175 -12.89 -1.87 -11.21
CA VAL A 175 -13.79 -2.44 -10.19
C VAL A 175 -13.13 -2.47 -8.80
N LEU A 176 -11.80 -2.57 -8.74
CA LEU A 176 -11.04 -2.48 -7.49
C LEU A 176 -10.70 -1.03 -7.13
N GLU A 177 -10.54 -0.15 -8.11
CA GLU A 177 -10.33 1.29 -7.88
C GLU A 177 -11.53 1.92 -7.16
N LYS A 178 -12.75 1.52 -7.49
CA LYS A 178 -13.98 1.94 -6.77
C LYS A 178 -14.05 1.40 -5.34
N LYS A 179 -13.33 0.30 -5.02
CA LYS A 179 -13.20 -0.26 -3.67
C LYS A 179 -11.99 0.27 -2.90
N ASN A 180 -11.19 1.16 -3.49
CA ASN A 180 -10.15 1.92 -2.76
C ASN A 180 -10.72 3.06 -1.91
N THR A 181 -12.02 3.23 -1.84
CA THR A 181 -12.73 3.63 -0.62
C THR A 181 -12.64 2.46 0.37
N ILE A 182 -11.39 2.07 0.70
CA ILE A 182 -11.10 0.98 1.63
C ILE A 182 -11.81 1.33 2.92
N ALA A 183 -12.77 0.52 3.28
CA ALA A 183 -13.58 0.60 4.47
C ALA A 183 -14.91 1.35 4.38
N GLY A 184 -15.38 1.79 3.21
CA GLY A 184 -16.60 2.61 3.14
C GLY A 184 -16.53 3.91 3.96
N LEU A 185 -15.31 4.41 4.20
CA LEU A 185 -15.03 5.67 4.87
C LEU A 185 -14.28 6.58 3.91
N GLU A 186 -14.66 7.86 3.86
CA GLU A 186 -14.00 8.86 3.02
C GLU A 186 -13.75 10.14 3.80
N PHE A 187 -12.51 10.62 3.80
CA PHE A 187 -12.20 11.96 4.27
C PHE A 187 -12.47 13.00 3.19
N SER A 188 -13.02 14.15 3.58
CA SER A 188 -13.14 15.28 2.65
C SER A 188 -11.78 15.71 2.12
N LYS A 189 -11.74 16.14 0.86
CA LYS A 189 -10.51 16.66 0.24
C LYS A 189 -10.04 17.91 0.96
N ILE A 190 -8.75 17.95 1.27
CA ILE A 190 -8.07 19.13 1.77
C ILE A 190 -7.57 19.92 0.56
N SER A 191 -8.09 21.11 0.35
CA SER A 191 -7.88 21.87 -0.89
C SER A 191 -6.53 22.58 -0.99
N SER A 192 -5.75 22.67 0.10
CA SER A 192 -4.41 23.31 0.11
C SER A 192 -3.62 22.90 1.35
N PRO A 193 -2.25 22.99 1.29
CA PRO A 193 -1.44 22.78 2.49
C PRO A 193 -1.85 23.75 3.59
N LEU A 194 -1.90 23.27 4.84
CA LEU A 194 -2.15 24.08 6.03
C LEU A 194 -0.89 24.87 6.38
N VAL A 195 -1.06 25.99 7.06
CA VAL A 195 0.05 26.66 7.74
C VAL A 195 0.14 26.12 9.17
N GLY A 196 1.36 25.85 9.64
CA GLY A 196 1.58 25.32 10.99
C GLY A 196 0.94 26.23 12.05
N GLY A 197 0.30 25.62 13.06
CA GLY A 197 -0.47 26.30 14.09
C GLY A 197 -1.95 26.54 13.75
N GLN A 198 -2.40 26.15 12.56
CA GLN A 198 -3.81 26.28 12.17
C GLN A 198 -4.62 25.06 12.61
N ASN A 199 -5.92 25.32 12.84
CA ASN A 199 -6.92 24.28 13.02
C ASN A 199 -7.60 23.97 11.68
N LEU A 200 -7.85 22.68 11.44
CA LEU A 200 -8.54 22.18 10.27
C LEU A 200 -9.79 21.41 10.69
N SER A 201 -10.92 21.68 10.05
CA SER A 201 -12.09 20.82 10.08
C SER A 201 -12.07 19.89 8.89
N ILE A 202 -12.10 18.57 9.13
CA ILE A 202 -12.17 17.53 8.12
C ILE A 202 -13.44 16.73 8.34
N SER A 203 -14.21 16.50 7.27
CA SER A 203 -15.36 15.60 7.34
C SER A 203 -14.91 14.17 7.04
N LEU A 204 -15.36 13.22 7.86
CA LEU A 204 -15.31 11.79 7.58
C LEU A 204 -16.71 11.33 7.20
N SER A 205 -16.85 10.76 6.01
CA SER A 205 -18.11 10.22 5.50
C SER A 205 -18.08 8.71 5.51
N ARG A 206 -19.21 8.10 5.92
CA ARG A 206 -19.46 6.67 5.84
C ARG A 206 -20.28 6.40 4.58
N LEU A 207 -19.73 5.57 3.67
CA LEU A 207 -20.31 5.30 2.34
C LEU A 207 -21.06 3.96 2.28
N ASP A 208 -20.89 3.10 3.28
CA ASP A 208 -21.52 1.80 3.42
C ASP A 208 -22.21 1.67 4.78
N ASN A 209 -23.12 0.71 4.89
CA ASN A 209 -23.79 0.30 6.15
C ASN A 209 -24.28 1.45 7.02
N VAL A 210 -25.02 2.39 6.42
CA VAL A 210 -25.52 3.62 7.09
C VAL A 210 -26.60 3.29 8.14
N GLU A 211 -27.21 2.12 8.03
CA GLU A 211 -28.33 1.68 8.89
C GLU A 211 -27.88 1.35 10.32
N ASP A 212 -26.63 0.89 10.48
CA ASP A 212 -26.14 0.45 11.78
C ASP A 212 -25.37 1.57 12.52
N ARG A 213 -25.39 1.47 13.85
CA ARG A 213 -24.52 2.27 14.70
C ARG A 213 -23.11 1.71 14.66
N GLU A 214 -22.12 2.58 14.41
CA GLU A 214 -20.73 2.17 14.24
C GLU A 214 -19.77 3.08 14.98
N LYS A 215 -18.72 2.48 15.58
CA LYS A 215 -17.60 3.21 16.18
C LYS A 215 -16.40 3.19 15.24
N ILE A 216 -15.77 4.35 15.07
CA ILE A 216 -14.57 4.54 14.27
C ILE A 216 -13.51 5.18 15.15
N GLN A 217 -12.32 4.60 15.19
CA GLN A 217 -11.16 5.22 15.79
C GLN A 217 -10.39 6.00 14.73
N ILE A 218 -10.01 7.23 15.03
CA ILE A 218 -9.18 8.06 14.16
C ILE A 218 -7.90 8.38 14.89
N VAL A 219 -6.77 8.17 14.21
CA VAL A 219 -5.44 8.40 14.75
C VAL A 219 -4.59 9.23 13.79
N THR A 220 -3.66 10.00 14.34
CA THR A 220 -2.61 10.64 13.56
C THR A 220 -1.43 9.66 13.40
N GLU A 221 -0.85 9.59 12.19
CA GLU A 221 0.32 8.77 11.89
C GLU A 221 1.44 9.61 11.28
N PRO A 222 2.71 9.30 11.57
CA PRO A 222 3.83 10.08 11.05
C PRO A 222 3.97 9.94 9.52
N GLY A 223 4.33 11.06 8.89
CA GLY A 223 4.83 11.16 7.53
C GLY A 223 6.29 11.63 7.56
N THR A 224 6.61 12.71 6.85
CA THR A 224 7.88 13.43 6.99
C THR A 224 7.91 14.28 8.27
N GLY A 225 6.73 14.77 8.73
CA GLY A 225 6.56 15.38 10.04
C GLY A 225 6.49 14.32 11.13
N THR A 226 7.24 14.52 12.22
CA THR A 226 7.20 13.67 13.39
C THR A 226 6.33 14.27 14.48
N HIS A 227 5.93 13.43 15.46
CA HIS A 227 5.26 13.88 16.67
C HIS A 227 6.01 15.05 17.32
N GLY A 228 5.31 16.09 17.71
CA GLY A 228 5.87 17.28 18.33
C GLY A 228 6.50 18.29 17.37
N THR A 229 6.60 18.02 16.07
CA THR A 229 7.08 18.99 15.07
C THR A 229 5.96 19.65 14.28
N ALA A 230 5.12 18.87 13.57
CA ALA A 230 4.03 19.38 12.75
C ALA A 230 2.65 19.11 13.36
N TYR A 231 2.55 18.12 14.24
CA TYR A 231 1.31 17.70 14.89
C TYR A 231 1.59 17.07 16.27
N LEU A 232 0.54 16.93 17.08
CA LEU A 232 0.53 16.07 18.26
C LEU A 232 -0.20 14.78 17.94
N ASP A 233 0.22 13.67 18.57
CA ASP A 233 -0.54 12.43 18.48
C ASP A 233 -1.93 12.65 19.04
N GLN A 234 -2.93 12.39 18.22
CA GLN A 234 -4.33 12.54 18.57
C GLN A 234 -5.07 11.26 18.24
N VAL A 235 -5.97 10.89 19.11
CA VAL A 235 -6.87 9.75 18.95
C VAL A 235 -8.28 10.24 19.21
N TRP A 236 -9.18 10.01 18.26
CA TRP A 236 -10.61 10.27 18.41
C TRP A 236 -11.37 8.96 18.31
N GLU A 237 -12.33 8.78 19.19
CA GLU A 237 -13.38 7.78 19.05
C GLU A 237 -14.65 8.50 18.61
N ILE A 238 -15.10 8.27 17.40
CA ILE A 238 -16.35 8.80 16.89
C ILE A 238 -17.37 7.70 16.71
N THR A 239 -18.62 8.00 16.99
CA THR A 239 -19.73 7.08 16.78
C THR A 239 -20.65 7.66 15.71
N PHE A 240 -20.87 6.92 14.65
CA PHE A 240 -21.96 7.18 13.71
C PHE A 240 -23.23 6.51 14.25
N ASP A 241 -24.27 7.28 14.44
CA ASP A 241 -25.58 6.71 14.76
C ASP A 241 -26.26 6.16 13.50
N SER A 242 -27.32 5.36 13.69
CA SER A 242 -28.11 4.83 12.56
C SER A 242 -28.62 5.96 11.66
N GLY A 243 -28.39 5.85 10.35
CA GLY A 243 -28.74 6.86 9.36
C GLY A 243 -27.72 8.02 9.23
N GLU A 244 -26.75 8.12 10.10
CA GLU A 244 -25.77 9.20 10.07
C GLU A 244 -24.63 8.89 9.09
N GLN A 245 -24.37 9.77 8.13
CA GLN A 245 -23.40 9.56 7.07
C GLN A 245 -22.09 10.30 7.26
N THR A 246 -22.07 11.43 7.97
CA THR A 246 -20.90 12.31 8.03
C THR A 246 -20.66 12.84 9.42
N LYS A 247 -19.39 12.84 9.84
CA LYS A 247 -18.89 13.46 11.09
C LYS A 247 -17.79 14.46 10.78
N GLU A 248 -17.76 15.52 11.54
CA GLU A 248 -16.70 16.53 11.46
C GLU A 248 -15.64 16.26 12.53
N ILE A 249 -14.38 16.35 12.14
CA ILE A 249 -13.20 16.15 12.99
C ILE A 249 -12.45 17.47 12.99
N LYS A 250 -12.08 17.95 14.17
CA LYS A 250 -11.22 19.13 14.33
C LYS A 250 -9.80 18.68 14.64
N LEU A 251 -8.89 19.01 13.75
CA LEU A 251 -7.47 18.71 13.84
C LEU A 251 -6.69 20.00 14.09
N SER A 252 -5.77 19.98 15.03
CA SER A 252 -4.85 21.09 15.29
C SER A 252 -3.45 20.72 14.84
N THR A 253 -2.81 21.59 14.06
CA THR A 253 -1.40 21.46 13.69
C THR A 253 -0.53 22.31 14.60
N LEU A 254 0.75 21.94 14.73
CA LEU A 254 1.73 22.72 15.48
C LEU A 254 2.39 23.75 14.58
N ALA A 255 2.67 24.93 15.15
CA ALA A 255 3.53 25.90 14.49
C ALA A 255 4.97 25.38 14.50
N PHE A 256 5.65 25.45 13.36
CA PHE A 256 7.06 25.09 13.26
C PHE A 256 7.76 26.03 12.26
N THR A 257 9.07 26.18 12.44
CA THR A 257 9.92 26.97 11.55
C THR A 257 10.80 26.03 10.75
N GLY A 258 10.96 26.28 9.45
CA GLY A 258 11.76 25.45 8.53
C GLY A 258 11.63 25.96 7.12
N GLN A 259 12.29 25.29 6.19
CA GLN A 259 12.23 25.62 4.74
C GLN A 259 11.39 24.61 3.94
N GLU A 260 11.06 23.46 4.53
CA GLU A 260 10.36 22.37 3.86
C GLU A 260 8.97 22.13 4.46
N ASP A 261 8.04 21.82 3.59
CA ASP A 261 6.71 21.36 3.99
C ASP A 261 6.82 19.99 4.68
N LEU A 262 6.11 19.83 5.79
CA LEU A 262 6.01 18.54 6.49
C LEU A 262 4.67 17.88 6.19
N ASP A 263 4.60 16.58 6.28
CA ASP A 263 3.36 15.84 6.18
C ASP A 263 3.18 14.82 7.30
N PHE A 264 1.94 14.50 7.58
CA PHE A 264 1.51 13.38 8.41
C PHE A 264 0.19 12.82 7.86
N TYR A 265 -0.28 11.74 8.44
CA TYR A 265 -1.52 11.10 8.01
C TYR A 265 -2.57 11.12 9.11
N LEU A 266 -3.82 11.25 8.69
CA LEU A 266 -4.99 10.99 9.52
C LEU A 266 -5.59 9.66 9.06
N CYS A 267 -5.65 8.67 9.95
CA CYS A 267 -6.11 7.32 9.67
C CYS A 267 -7.42 7.05 10.41
N ALA A 268 -8.48 6.69 9.69
CA ALA A 268 -9.74 6.23 10.25
C ALA A 268 -9.78 4.70 10.20
N CYS A 269 -9.91 4.06 11.36
CA CYS A 269 -9.85 2.61 11.55
C CYS A 269 -11.18 2.08 12.10
N ARG A 270 -11.70 1.04 11.48
CA ARG A 270 -12.84 0.27 11.97
C ARG A 270 -12.41 -0.84 12.92
N GLU A 271 -13.31 -1.34 13.75
CA GLU A 271 -13.05 -2.46 14.67
C GLU A 271 -12.62 -3.74 13.94
N ASP A 272 -13.05 -3.95 12.70
CA ASP A 272 -12.65 -5.10 11.86
C ASP A 272 -11.27 -4.94 11.21
N GLY A 273 -10.54 -3.87 11.53
CA GLY A 273 -9.20 -3.58 11.02
C GLY A 273 -9.18 -2.89 9.65
N ARG A 274 -10.32 -2.66 9.01
CA ARG A 274 -10.38 -1.85 7.79
C ARG A 274 -10.08 -0.40 8.13
N GLN A 275 -9.28 0.26 7.30
CA GLN A 275 -8.86 1.63 7.55
C GLN A 275 -8.81 2.46 6.26
N ASN A 276 -9.04 3.75 6.38
CA ASN A 276 -8.76 4.74 5.35
C ASN A 276 -7.87 5.83 5.91
N ARG A 277 -7.02 6.43 5.09
CA ARG A 277 -6.12 7.48 5.52
C ARG A 277 -6.03 8.62 4.51
N VAL A 278 -5.85 9.83 5.01
CA VAL A 278 -5.63 11.02 4.21
C VAL A 278 -4.31 11.67 4.61
N LYS A 279 -3.57 12.15 3.62
CA LYS A 279 -2.33 12.90 3.82
C LYS A 279 -2.62 14.35 4.15
N ILE A 280 -2.02 14.86 5.20
CA ILE A 280 -2.09 16.26 5.63
C ILE A 280 -0.74 16.91 5.36
N MET A 281 -0.73 17.94 4.50
CA MET A 281 0.46 18.75 4.23
C MET A 281 0.44 19.98 5.09
N VAL A 282 1.55 20.30 5.75
CA VAL A 282 1.69 21.48 6.63
C VAL A 282 2.91 22.28 6.22
N LYS A 283 2.71 23.55 5.92
CA LYS A 283 3.78 24.51 5.64
C LYS A 283 4.34 25.11 6.92
N PRO A 284 5.61 25.51 6.92
CA PRO A 284 6.15 26.30 7.99
C PRO A 284 5.30 27.53 8.30
N SER A 285 5.24 27.89 9.58
CA SER A 285 4.63 29.17 10.00
C SER A 285 5.52 30.31 9.49
N SER A 286 4.95 31.31 8.84
CA SER A 286 5.68 32.58 8.63
C SER A 286 5.94 33.23 9.99
N GLU A 287 7.17 33.66 10.22
CA GLU A 287 7.55 34.48 11.38
C GLU A 287 6.68 35.73 11.50
#